data_62ee70a363215bd65505e23d34c729da
#
_entry.id   62ee70a363215bd65505e23d34c729da
#
_cell.length_a   1.000
_cell.length_b   1.000
_cell.length_c   1.000
_cell.angle_alpha   90.00
_cell.angle_beta   90.00
_cell.angle_gamma   90.00
#
_symmetry.space_group_name_H-M   'P 1'
#
loop_
_entity.id
_entity.type
_entity.pdbx_description
1 polymer ?
#
loop_
_entity_poly.entity_id
_entity_poly.type
_entity_poly.pdbx_seq_one_letter_code
_entity_poly.pdbx_strand_id
1 'polypeptide(L)'
;MSLDPLALVAMLALVLVAAFVLWWLYRSRRTSALRDRFGKDEYDRTLHQHGARSKAEAALIAREERVHKLELRPIADADRTLFTAEWHAAKSRFVDDPAAAIGDADRVIGQVMGARGYPVDDFDARYESLTVDHGEIARHYRAGHDIADRAVTGQATTEDLRQAMIHYEALFGELVSESEPAGREREPVST
;
A
#
# COMPACT_ATOMS: atom_id res chain seq x y z
N MET A 1 -5.07 -38.87 49.58
CA MET A 1 -4.00 -38.79 48.59
C MET A 1 -3.45 -37.37 48.66
N SER A 2 -2.41 -37.15 49.43
CA SER A 2 -1.70 -35.88 49.49
C SER A 2 -0.83 -35.79 48.26
N LEU A 3 -1.12 -34.85 47.37
CA LEU A 3 -0.24 -34.55 46.23
C LEU A 3 1.07 -34.04 46.81
N ASP A 4 2.18 -34.65 46.45
CA ASP A 4 3.52 -34.20 46.86
C ASP A 4 3.71 -32.76 46.42
N PRO A 5 4.13 -31.85 47.30
CA PRO A 5 4.34 -30.43 46.98
C PRO A 5 5.32 -30.22 45.81
N LEU A 6 6.28 -31.12 45.63
CA LEU A 6 7.20 -31.14 44.50
C LEU A 6 6.48 -31.45 43.17
N ALA A 7 5.50 -32.37 43.18
CA ALA A 7 4.70 -32.69 41.99
C ALA A 7 3.84 -31.49 41.57
N LEU A 8 3.25 -30.78 42.52
CA LEU A 8 2.46 -29.55 42.25
C LEU A 8 3.32 -28.44 41.64
N VAL A 9 4.51 -28.24 42.19
CA VAL A 9 5.45 -27.23 41.65
C VAL A 9 5.92 -27.61 40.23
N ALA A 10 6.23 -28.89 39.97
CA ALA A 10 6.61 -29.37 38.64
C ALA A 10 5.47 -29.19 37.62
N MET A 11 4.22 -29.50 38.02
CA MET A 11 3.04 -29.31 37.14
C MET A 11 2.80 -27.83 36.84
N LEU A 12 2.93 -26.95 37.85
CA LEU A 12 2.80 -25.51 37.64
C LEU A 12 3.87 -24.97 36.68
N ALA A 13 5.13 -25.40 36.88
CA ALA A 13 6.22 -25.01 35.99
C ALA A 13 5.98 -25.48 34.54
N LEU A 14 5.48 -26.70 34.33
CA LEU A 14 5.15 -27.22 33.03
C LEU A 14 4.03 -26.41 32.33
N VAL A 15 2.99 -26.03 33.08
CA VAL A 15 1.90 -25.20 32.59
C VAL A 15 2.41 -23.79 32.20
N LEU A 16 3.26 -23.19 33.00
CA LEU A 16 3.85 -21.89 32.68
C LEU A 16 4.75 -21.93 31.44
N VAL A 17 5.56 -22.99 31.29
CA VAL A 17 6.37 -23.20 30.07
C VAL A 17 5.48 -23.41 28.86
N ALA A 18 4.46 -24.24 28.94
CA ALA A 18 3.51 -24.45 27.86
C ALA A 18 2.78 -23.16 27.46
N ALA A 19 2.30 -22.40 28.44
CA ALA A 19 1.66 -21.09 28.20
C ALA A 19 2.63 -20.08 27.54
N PHE A 20 3.90 -20.05 28.01
CA PHE A 20 4.93 -19.20 27.40
C PHE A 20 5.24 -19.62 25.95
N VAL A 21 5.37 -20.91 25.67
CA VAL A 21 5.61 -21.41 24.30
C VAL A 21 4.42 -21.09 23.39
N LEU A 22 3.19 -21.30 23.85
CA LEU A 22 1.99 -20.98 23.08
C LEU A 22 1.89 -19.47 22.81
N TRP A 23 2.14 -18.66 23.81
CA TRP A 23 2.17 -17.21 23.67
C TRP A 23 3.28 -16.75 22.69
N TRP A 24 4.48 -17.35 22.78
CA TRP A 24 5.58 -17.05 21.87
C TRP A 24 5.27 -17.44 20.42
N LEU A 25 4.69 -18.64 20.21
CA LEU A 25 4.25 -19.11 18.89
C LEU A 25 3.16 -18.22 18.30
N TYR A 26 2.15 -17.87 19.10
CA TYR A 26 1.09 -16.94 18.69
C TYR A 26 1.65 -15.57 18.27
N ARG A 27 2.52 -15.03 19.10
CA ARG A 27 3.19 -13.76 18.81
C ARG A 27 4.06 -13.81 17.55
N SER A 28 4.81 -14.89 17.35
CA SER A 28 5.67 -15.08 16.18
C SER A 28 4.83 -15.17 14.89
N ARG A 29 3.76 -15.96 14.91
CA ARG A 29 2.84 -16.10 13.75
C ARG A 29 2.17 -14.79 13.37
N ARG A 30 1.74 -14.02 14.35
CA ARG A 30 1.13 -12.71 14.11
C ARG A 30 2.08 -11.75 13.40
N THR A 31 3.33 -11.70 13.84
CA THR A 31 4.35 -10.85 13.21
C THR A 31 4.65 -11.28 11.78
N SER A 32 4.80 -12.60 11.54
CA SER A 32 5.04 -13.12 10.19
C SER A 32 3.87 -12.76 9.27
N ALA A 33 2.63 -12.95 9.70
CA ALA A 33 1.45 -12.60 8.91
C ALA A 33 1.40 -11.12 8.51
N LEU A 34 1.75 -10.20 9.43
CA LEU A 34 1.82 -8.78 9.12
C LEU A 34 2.97 -8.46 8.13
N ARG A 35 4.13 -9.08 8.30
CA ARG A 35 5.25 -8.92 7.36
C ARG A 35 4.93 -9.45 5.96
N ASP A 36 4.24 -10.56 5.88
CA ASP A 36 3.83 -11.16 4.60
C ASP A 36 2.79 -10.29 3.90
N ARG A 37 1.85 -9.70 4.66
CA ARG A 37 0.79 -8.86 4.11
C ARG A 37 1.29 -7.47 3.66
N PHE A 38 2.01 -6.76 4.52
CA PHE A 38 2.48 -5.39 4.23
C PHE A 38 3.84 -5.35 3.51
N GLY A 39 4.54 -6.47 3.45
CA GLY A 39 5.92 -6.54 3.02
C GLY A 39 6.91 -6.12 4.11
N LYS A 40 8.16 -6.57 3.96
CA LYS A 40 9.20 -6.31 4.94
C LYS A 40 9.49 -4.81 5.10
N ASP A 41 9.59 -4.11 3.99
CA ASP A 41 10.01 -2.70 3.97
C ASP A 41 9.00 -1.80 4.69
N GLU A 42 7.69 -2.02 4.47
CA GLU A 42 6.63 -1.26 5.13
C GLU A 42 6.53 -1.61 6.61
N TYR A 43 6.67 -2.89 6.96
CA TYR A 43 6.72 -3.31 8.36
C TYR A 43 7.88 -2.67 9.11
N ASP A 44 9.09 -2.71 8.54
CA ASP A 44 10.29 -2.16 9.15
C ASP A 44 10.20 -0.62 9.24
N ARG A 45 9.64 0.05 8.23
CA ARG A 45 9.36 1.49 8.26
C ARG A 45 8.40 1.87 9.40
N THR A 46 7.28 1.15 9.52
CA THR A 46 6.30 1.39 10.58
C THR A 46 6.91 1.12 11.96
N LEU A 47 7.77 0.10 12.07
CA LEU A 47 8.51 -0.18 13.31
C LEU A 47 9.44 0.98 13.69
N HIS A 48 10.18 1.56 12.73
CA HIS A 48 11.01 2.73 12.95
C HIS A 48 10.21 3.95 13.40
N GLN A 49 9.07 4.21 12.79
CA GLN A 49 8.19 5.34 13.14
C GLN A 49 7.64 5.23 14.57
N HIS A 50 7.24 4.04 14.99
CA HIS A 50 6.61 3.83 16.30
C HIS A 50 7.56 3.45 17.41
N GLY A 51 8.82 3.09 17.11
CA GLY A 51 9.88 2.76 18.05
C GLY A 51 9.68 1.46 18.84
N ALA A 52 8.44 0.94 18.94
CA ALA A 52 8.11 -0.28 19.67
C ALA A 52 7.27 -1.22 18.78
N ARG A 53 7.66 -2.50 18.77
CA ARG A 53 7.00 -3.54 17.95
C ARG A 53 5.49 -3.63 18.18
N SER A 54 5.04 -3.59 19.44
CA SER A 54 3.62 -3.68 19.77
C SER A 54 2.82 -2.49 19.22
N LYS A 55 3.41 -1.29 19.24
CA LYS A 55 2.78 -0.08 18.69
C LYS A 55 2.73 -0.14 17.16
N ALA A 56 3.81 -0.57 16.52
CA ALA A 56 3.86 -0.74 15.07
C ALA A 56 2.83 -1.77 14.57
N GLU A 57 2.77 -2.95 15.20
CA GLU A 57 1.79 -3.98 14.86
C GLU A 57 0.34 -3.51 15.10
N ALA A 58 0.09 -2.77 16.18
CA ALA A 58 -1.22 -2.17 16.43
C ALA A 58 -1.60 -1.12 15.36
N ALA A 59 -0.64 -0.30 14.92
CA ALA A 59 -0.84 0.67 13.84
C ALA A 59 -1.17 0.00 12.52
N LEU A 60 -0.46 -1.09 12.15
CA LEU A 60 -0.73 -1.85 10.93
C LEU A 60 -2.13 -2.49 10.95
N ILE A 61 -2.55 -3.05 12.08
CA ILE A 61 -3.88 -3.62 12.24
C ILE A 61 -4.97 -2.54 12.15
N ALA A 62 -4.76 -1.41 12.83
CA ALA A 62 -5.70 -0.29 12.74
C ALA A 62 -5.81 0.27 11.31
N ARG A 63 -4.70 0.25 10.54
CA ARG A 63 -4.69 0.59 9.11
C ARG A 63 -5.52 -0.39 8.29
N GLU A 64 -5.32 -1.69 8.48
CA GLU A 64 -6.11 -2.74 7.84
C GLU A 64 -7.61 -2.56 8.10
N GLU A 65 -7.98 -2.33 9.37
CA GLU A 65 -9.38 -2.08 9.75
C GLU A 65 -9.96 -0.82 9.09
N ARG A 66 -9.17 0.25 8.92
CA ARG A 66 -9.61 1.46 8.20
C ARG A 66 -9.86 1.18 6.73
N VAL A 67 -8.93 0.47 6.08
CA VAL A 67 -9.02 0.15 4.65
C VAL A 67 -10.20 -0.76 4.37
N HIS A 68 -10.46 -1.76 5.20
CA HIS A 68 -11.64 -2.63 5.06
C HIS A 68 -12.99 -1.91 5.20
N LYS A 69 -13.00 -0.69 5.75
CA LYS A 69 -14.20 0.15 5.82
C LYS A 69 -14.35 1.09 4.62
N LEU A 70 -13.36 1.16 3.74
CA LEU A 70 -13.46 1.94 2.52
C LEU A 70 -14.41 1.25 1.55
N GLU A 71 -15.33 2.01 1.00
CA GLU A 71 -16.22 1.56 -0.07
C GLU A 71 -15.54 1.78 -1.42
N LEU A 72 -14.57 0.93 -1.74
CA LEU A 72 -13.90 0.98 -3.03
C LEU A 72 -14.86 0.60 -4.15
N ARG A 73 -14.85 1.37 -5.21
CA ARG A 73 -15.76 1.23 -6.35
C ARG A 73 -14.99 1.23 -7.67
N PRO A 74 -15.50 0.55 -8.70
CA PRO A 74 -14.94 0.64 -10.04
C PRO A 74 -15.10 2.06 -10.59
N ILE A 75 -14.16 2.47 -11.44
CA ILE A 75 -14.24 3.76 -12.14
C ILE A 75 -15.33 3.66 -13.22
N ALA A 76 -16.21 4.67 -13.30
CA ALA A 76 -17.18 4.77 -14.37
C ALA A 76 -16.49 4.94 -15.74
N ASP A 77 -17.07 4.41 -16.82
CA ASP A 77 -16.45 4.44 -18.17
C ASP A 77 -16.17 5.87 -18.66
N ALA A 78 -17.03 6.84 -18.29
CA ALA A 78 -16.82 8.24 -18.63
C ALA A 78 -15.59 8.82 -17.91
N ASP A 79 -15.43 8.53 -16.62
CA ASP A 79 -14.30 8.98 -15.80
C ASP A 79 -13.01 8.28 -16.27
N ARG A 80 -13.08 7.00 -16.62
CA ARG A 80 -11.95 6.26 -17.20
C ARG A 80 -11.45 6.92 -18.46
N THR A 81 -12.35 7.30 -19.37
CA THR A 81 -12.00 7.98 -20.62
C THR A 81 -11.33 9.32 -20.33
N LEU A 82 -11.89 10.09 -19.40
CA LEU A 82 -11.32 11.36 -18.97
C LEU A 82 -9.92 11.20 -18.38
N PHE A 83 -9.75 10.33 -17.40
CA PHE A 83 -8.46 10.10 -16.74
C PHE A 83 -7.40 9.58 -17.70
N THR A 84 -7.79 8.73 -18.66
CA THR A 84 -6.88 8.25 -19.70
C THR A 84 -6.41 9.39 -20.61
N ALA A 85 -7.32 10.29 -20.99
CA ALA A 85 -6.96 11.47 -21.79
C ALA A 85 -6.03 12.42 -21.01
N GLU A 86 -6.32 12.70 -19.74
CA GLU A 86 -5.47 13.53 -18.87
C GLU A 86 -4.09 12.89 -18.65
N TRP A 87 -4.04 11.57 -18.46
CA TRP A 87 -2.79 10.82 -18.35
C TRP A 87 -1.92 10.95 -19.61
N HIS A 88 -2.51 10.80 -20.79
CA HIS A 88 -1.81 10.99 -22.05
C HIS A 88 -1.33 12.42 -22.24
N ALA A 89 -2.10 13.41 -21.82
CA ALA A 89 -1.70 14.80 -21.86
C ALA A 89 -0.48 15.06 -20.95
N ALA A 90 -0.47 14.53 -19.73
CA ALA A 90 0.67 14.61 -18.81
C ALA A 90 1.93 13.95 -19.43
N LYS A 91 1.80 12.76 -20.00
CA LYS A 91 2.92 12.08 -20.70
C LYS A 91 3.44 12.87 -21.89
N SER A 92 2.58 13.49 -22.68
CA SER A 92 2.97 14.29 -23.82
C SER A 92 3.73 15.56 -23.38
N ARG A 93 3.27 16.18 -22.29
CA ARG A 93 3.92 17.37 -21.71
C ARG A 93 5.35 17.08 -21.22
N PHE A 94 5.65 15.84 -20.88
CA PHE A 94 6.96 15.45 -20.34
C PHE A 94 8.12 15.80 -21.29
N VAL A 95 7.88 15.85 -22.59
CA VAL A 95 8.91 16.21 -23.59
C VAL A 95 9.36 17.66 -23.43
N ASP A 96 8.43 18.57 -23.16
CA ASP A 96 8.70 20.02 -23.13
C ASP A 96 8.95 20.52 -21.70
N ASP A 97 8.24 19.97 -20.73
CA ASP A 97 8.29 20.40 -19.31
C ASP A 97 8.15 19.18 -18.38
N PRO A 98 9.26 18.43 -18.16
CA PRO A 98 9.21 17.21 -17.34
C PRO A 98 8.72 17.43 -15.91
N ALA A 99 9.10 18.55 -15.28
CA ALA A 99 8.72 18.82 -13.89
C ALA A 99 7.22 19.07 -13.75
N ALA A 100 6.65 19.89 -14.62
CA ALA A 100 5.20 20.12 -14.64
C ALA A 100 4.41 18.87 -15.03
N ALA A 101 4.94 18.04 -15.93
CA ALA A 101 4.33 16.77 -16.32
C ALA A 101 4.20 15.79 -15.13
N ILE A 102 5.20 15.74 -14.25
CA ILE A 102 5.15 14.93 -13.03
C ILE A 102 4.06 15.45 -12.07
N GLY A 103 3.93 16.77 -11.91
CA GLY A 103 2.86 17.38 -11.13
C GLY A 103 1.46 17.03 -11.68
N ASP A 104 1.32 17.07 -13.02
CA ASP A 104 0.07 16.67 -13.69
C ASP A 104 -0.22 15.17 -13.48
N ALA A 105 0.80 14.32 -13.58
CA ALA A 105 0.66 12.87 -13.33
C ALA A 105 0.22 12.58 -11.90
N ASP A 106 0.86 13.20 -10.89
CA ASP A 106 0.48 13.04 -9.48
C ASP A 106 -0.97 13.47 -9.23
N ARG A 107 -1.39 14.60 -9.83
CA ARG A 107 -2.77 15.08 -9.76
C ARG A 107 -3.76 14.08 -10.36
N VAL A 108 -3.47 13.51 -11.52
CA VAL A 108 -4.33 12.50 -12.18
C VAL A 108 -4.45 11.26 -11.31
N ILE A 109 -3.35 10.76 -10.74
CA ILE A 109 -3.36 9.65 -9.79
C ILE A 109 -4.28 9.93 -8.60
N GLY A 110 -4.17 11.13 -7.99
CA GLY A 110 -5.04 11.54 -6.89
C GLY A 110 -6.53 11.54 -7.25
N GLN A 111 -6.87 12.00 -8.45
CA GLN A 111 -8.24 12.00 -8.97
C GLN A 111 -8.77 10.57 -9.19
N VAL A 112 -7.99 9.69 -9.80
CA VAL A 112 -8.33 8.27 -10.00
C VAL A 112 -8.58 7.58 -8.67
N MET A 113 -7.69 7.78 -7.68
CA MET A 113 -7.84 7.22 -6.34
C MET A 113 -9.12 7.73 -5.66
N GLY A 114 -9.40 9.05 -5.73
CA GLY A 114 -10.61 9.65 -5.19
C GLY A 114 -11.88 9.10 -5.85
N ALA A 115 -11.89 8.93 -7.17
CA ALA A 115 -13.00 8.33 -7.90
C ALA A 115 -13.27 6.89 -7.47
N ARG A 116 -12.22 6.15 -7.08
CA ARG A 116 -12.32 4.80 -6.54
C ARG A 116 -12.74 4.74 -5.07
N GLY A 117 -12.75 5.85 -4.34
CA GLY A 117 -13.14 5.91 -2.93
C GLY A 117 -11.97 5.84 -1.94
N TYR A 118 -10.73 5.98 -2.41
CA TYR A 118 -9.58 6.18 -1.52
C TYR A 118 -9.63 7.56 -0.84
N PRO A 119 -8.98 7.74 0.32
CA PRO A 119 -8.87 9.05 0.96
C PRO A 119 -8.27 10.09 0.01
N VAL A 120 -8.80 11.31 0.03
CA VAL A 120 -8.32 12.40 -0.84
C VAL A 120 -7.49 13.45 -0.08
N ASP A 121 -7.49 13.38 1.27
CA ASP A 121 -7.01 14.44 2.14
C ASP A 121 -5.50 14.70 2.00
N ASP A 122 -4.69 13.63 2.04
CA ASP A 122 -3.25 13.74 1.92
C ASP A 122 -2.60 12.50 1.26
N PHE A 123 -1.31 12.63 0.93
CA PHE A 123 -0.52 11.55 0.37
C PHE A 123 -0.39 10.36 1.32
N ASP A 124 -0.11 10.60 2.60
CA ASP A 124 0.14 9.53 3.56
C ASP A 124 -1.10 8.65 3.75
N ALA A 125 -2.30 9.23 3.83
CA ALA A 125 -3.55 8.49 3.93
C ALA A 125 -3.80 7.61 2.69
N ARG A 126 -3.53 8.14 1.48
CA ARG A 126 -3.61 7.36 0.22
C ARG A 126 -2.59 6.23 0.19
N TYR A 127 -1.33 6.56 0.48
CA TYR A 127 -0.24 5.59 0.52
C TYR A 127 -0.53 4.46 1.51
N GLU A 128 -0.90 4.79 2.75
CA GLU A 128 -1.25 3.81 3.77
C GLU A 128 -2.37 2.88 3.32
N SER A 129 -3.37 3.42 2.62
CA SER A 129 -4.48 2.62 2.11
C SER A 129 -4.04 1.60 1.07
N LEU A 130 -3.12 1.97 0.18
CA LEU A 130 -2.56 1.07 -0.83
C LEU A 130 -1.70 -0.04 -0.22
N THR A 131 -1.00 0.22 0.91
CA THR A 131 -0.08 -0.77 1.51
C THR A 131 -0.79 -2.03 2.01
N VAL A 132 -2.10 -2.00 2.23
CA VAL A 132 -2.84 -3.13 2.78
C VAL A 132 -3.02 -4.25 1.76
N ASP A 133 -3.41 -3.92 0.53
CA ASP A 133 -3.74 -4.91 -0.49
C ASP A 133 -2.82 -4.84 -1.72
N HIS A 134 -2.13 -3.70 -1.92
CA HIS A 134 -1.33 -3.39 -3.10
C HIS A 134 0.07 -2.89 -2.75
N GLY A 135 0.82 -3.64 -1.94
CA GLY A 135 2.12 -3.23 -1.41
C GLY A 135 3.16 -2.86 -2.48
N GLU A 136 3.18 -3.56 -3.63
CA GLU A 136 4.04 -3.21 -4.78
C GLU A 136 3.68 -1.85 -5.36
N ILE A 137 2.39 -1.63 -5.58
CA ILE A 137 1.86 -0.38 -6.14
C ILE A 137 2.06 0.78 -5.17
N ALA A 138 1.91 0.55 -3.87
CA ALA A 138 2.23 1.54 -2.85
C ALA A 138 3.71 1.98 -2.92
N ARG A 139 4.64 1.07 -3.18
CA ARG A 139 6.07 1.41 -3.37
C ARG A 139 6.28 2.31 -4.60
N HIS A 140 5.62 2.00 -5.72
CA HIS A 140 5.65 2.87 -6.90
C HIS A 140 5.08 4.24 -6.60
N TYR A 141 3.96 4.32 -5.89
CA TYR A 141 3.36 5.59 -5.51
C TYR A 141 4.29 6.46 -4.67
N ARG A 142 4.91 5.87 -3.63
CA ARG A 142 5.89 6.59 -2.80
C ARG A 142 7.11 7.03 -3.60
N ALA A 143 7.69 6.15 -4.40
CA ALA A 143 8.89 6.48 -5.18
C ALA A 143 8.62 7.62 -6.18
N GLY A 144 7.45 7.62 -6.83
CA GLY A 144 7.05 8.71 -7.72
C GLY A 144 6.84 10.03 -6.97
N HIS A 145 6.16 9.99 -5.83
CA HIS A 145 5.87 11.16 -5.01
C HIS A 145 7.12 11.79 -4.39
N ASP A 146 8.05 11.00 -3.87
CA ASP A 146 9.34 11.48 -3.34
C ASP A 146 10.15 12.23 -4.40
N ILE A 147 10.04 11.83 -5.67
CA ILE A 147 10.67 12.55 -6.79
C ILE A 147 9.88 13.81 -7.14
N ALA A 148 8.55 13.74 -7.14
CA ALA A 148 7.70 14.90 -7.40
C ALA A 148 7.95 16.02 -6.39
N ASP A 149 8.10 15.72 -5.11
CA ASP A 149 8.45 16.68 -4.06
C ASP A 149 9.82 17.35 -4.32
N ARG A 150 10.83 16.55 -4.73
CA ARG A 150 12.13 17.11 -5.12
C ARG A 150 12.06 17.98 -6.38
N ALA A 151 11.15 17.65 -7.30
CA ALA A 151 10.93 18.44 -8.50
C ALA A 151 10.41 19.84 -8.18
N VAL A 152 9.50 19.99 -7.21
CA VAL A 152 8.98 21.29 -6.75
C VAL A 152 10.10 22.20 -6.25
N THR A 153 11.13 21.63 -5.63
CA THR A 153 12.28 22.36 -5.10
C THR A 153 13.45 22.48 -6.10
N GLY A 154 13.29 21.99 -7.33
CA GLY A 154 14.33 21.98 -8.36
C GLY A 154 15.49 21.02 -8.07
N GLN A 155 15.31 20.05 -7.19
CA GLN A 155 16.34 19.09 -6.77
C GLN A 155 16.26 17.74 -7.53
N ALA A 156 15.28 17.56 -8.41
CA ALA A 156 15.15 16.38 -9.23
C ALA A 156 15.87 16.57 -10.58
N THR A 157 16.64 15.57 -10.99
CA THR A 157 17.21 15.52 -12.35
C THR A 157 16.17 15.06 -13.35
N THR A 158 16.42 15.29 -14.65
CA THR A 158 15.52 14.78 -15.72
C THR A 158 15.38 13.26 -15.66
N GLU A 159 16.43 12.54 -15.27
CA GLU A 159 16.36 11.07 -15.10
C GLU A 159 15.50 10.69 -13.90
N ASP A 160 15.58 11.42 -12.79
CA ASP A 160 14.65 11.21 -11.66
C ASP A 160 13.19 11.39 -12.12
N LEU A 161 12.90 12.48 -12.86
CA LEU A 161 11.56 12.75 -13.37
C LEU A 161 11.08 11.65 -14.32
N ARG A 162 11.96 11.10 -15.16
CA ARG A 162 11.65 9.94 -16.00
C ARG A 162 11.30 8.69 -15.18
N GLN A 163 12.02 8.44 -14.10
CA GLN A 163 11.71 7.34 -13.17
C GLN A 163 10.37 7.56 -12.47
N ALA A 164 10.07 8.78 -12.02
CA ALA A 164 8.78 9.10 -11.43
C ALA A 164 7.63 8.84 -12.41
N MET A 165 7.77 9.22 -13.69
CA MET A 165 6.75 8.92 -14.70
C MET A 165 6.51 7.41 -14.87
N ILE A 166 7.57 6.59 -14.85
CA ILE A 166 7.46 5.12 -14.91
C ILE A 166 6.73 4.57 -13.67
N HIS A 167 7.04 5.08 -12.49
CA HIS A 167 6.37 4.67 -11.25
C HIS A 167 4.88 5.03 -11.27
N TYR A 168 4.54 6.23 -11.71
CA TYR A 168 3.15 6.66 -11.85
C TYR A 168 2.41 5.92 -12.97
N GLU A 169 3.09 5.52 -14.06
CA GLU A 169 2.49 4.70 -15.13
C GLU A 169 2.07 3.32 -14.61
N ALA A 170 2.92 2.67 -13.81
CA ALA A 170 2.59 1.39 -13.19
C ALA A 170 1.36 1.52 -12.26
N LEU A 171 1.34 2.58 -11.43
CA LEU A 171 0.22 2.86 -10.53
C LEU A 171 -1.07 3.16 -11.29
N PHE A 172 -1.02 4.04 -12.30
CA PHE A 172 -2.18 4.40 -13.12
C PHE A 172 -2.77 3.17 -13.81
N GLY A 173 -1.91 2.34 -14.42
CA GLY A 173 -2.33 1.11 -15.08
C GLY A 173 -3.09 0.17 -14.14
N GLU A 174 -2.58 -0.04 -12.94
CA GLU A 174 -3.24 -0.90 -11.94
C GLU A 174 -4.58 -0.32 -11.49
N LEU A 175 -4.60 0.95 -11.07
CA LEU A 175 -5.83 1.61 -10.60
C LEU A 175 -6.96 1.61 -11.65
N VAL A 176 -6.60 1.71 -12.94
CA VAL A 176 -7.58 1.71 -14.02
C VAL A 176 -7.98 0.30 -14.43
N SER A 177 -7.05 -0.69 -14.41
CA SER A 177 -7.33 -2.08 -14.79
C SER A 177 -8.21 -2.82 -13.78
N GLU A 178 -7.99 -2.64 -12.48
CA GLU A 178 -8.82 -3.21 -11.42
C GLU A 178 -10.28 -2.73 -11.45
N SER A 179 -10.53 -1.69 -12.21
CA SER A 179 -11.87 -1.14 -12.42
C SER A 179 -12.63 -1.82 -13.56
N GLU A 180 -12.02 -2.76 -14.29
CA GLU A 180 -12.78 -3.57 -15.24
C GLU A 180 -13.61 -4.59 -14.48
N PRO A 181 -14.95 -4.65 -14.66
CA PRO A 181 -15.74 -5.72 -14.11
C PRO A 181 -15.19 -7.04 -14.67
N ALA A 182 -14.87 -7.99 -13.77
CA ALA A 182 -14.44 -9.34 -14.12
C ALA A 182 -15.52 -10.04 -14.95
N GLY A 183 -15.53 -9.84 -16.26
CA GLY A 183 -16.59 -10.32 -17.14
C GLY A 183 -16.47 -9.96 -18.61
N ARG A 184 -15.52 -9.13 -19.04
CA ARG A 184 -15.17 -9.05 -20.46
C ARG A 184 -14.07 -10.07 -20.78
N GLU A 185 -14.46 -11.33 -20.89
CA GLU A 185 -13.70 -12.29 -21.69
C GLU A 185 -13.41 -11.65 -23.04
N ARG A 186 -12.12 -11.58 -23.39
CA ARG A 186 -11.70 -11.19 -24.73
C ARG A 186 -12.36 -12.16 -25.70
N GLU A 187 -13.37 -11.71 -26.42
CA GLU A 187 -13.86 -12.49 -27.57
C GLU A 187 -12.65 -12.81 -28.48
N PRO A 188 -12.41 -14.07 -28.78
CA PRO A 188 -11.36 -14.41 -29.74
C PRO A 188 -11.74 -13.81 -31.09
N VAL A 189 -10.86 -12.95 -31.63
CA VAL A 189 -10.97 -12.44 -33.00
C VAL A 189 -11.03 -13.65 -33.91
N SER A 190 -12.22 -13.95 -34.40
CA SER A 190 -12.50 -14.97 -35.43
C SER A 190 -11.94 -14.45 -36.74
N THR A 191 -10.88 -15.08 -37.20
CA THR A 191 -10.27 -14.91 -38.55
C THR A 191 -11.16 -15.49 -39.60
#